data_48f493bcdaf3e18a746109e8ad2951ab
#
_entry.id   48f493bcdaf3e18a746109e8ad2951ab
#
_cell.length_a   1.000
_cell.length_b   1.000
_cell.length_c   1.000
_cell.angle_alpha   90.00
_cell.angle_beta   90.00
_cell.angle_gamma   90.00
#
_symmetry.space_group_name_H-M   'P 1'
#
loop_
_entity.id
_entity.type
_entity.pdbx_description
1 polymer ?
#
loop_
_entity_poly.entity_id
_entity_poly.type
_entity_poly.pdbx_seq_one_letter_code
_entity_poly.pdbx_strand_id
1 'polypeptide(L)' 'MENIPKYMRAKELAKHLGIGLSTVWLYAKQGRIIPKKLSEKVTVFDVAEVEANLLGVNNG' A
#
# COMPACT_ATOMS: atom_id res chain seq x y z
N MET A 1 12.92 -13.57 11.19
CA MET A 1 12.10 -13.41 10.09
C MET A 1 10.97 -12.50 10.33
N GLU A 2 10.78 -11.56 9.48
CA GLU A 2 9.78 -10.64 9.70
C GLU A 2 8.52 -11.03 9.11
N ASN A 3 7.42 -10.82 9.76
CA ASN A 3 6.12 -11.11 9.23
C ASN A 3 5.49 -9.84 8.76
N ILE A 4 5.54 -9.58 7.49
CA ILE A 4 4.90 -8.41 6.92
C ILE A 4 3.48 -8.78 6.58
N PRO A 5 2.48 -8.07 7.11
CA PRO A 5 1.09 -8.39 6.80
C PRO A 5 0.85 -8.29 5.31
N LYS A 6 -0.05 -9.11 4.82
CA LYS A 6 -0.43 -9.06 3.43
C LYS A 6 -1.11 -7.74 3.09
N TYR A 7 -1.90 -7.23 4.03
CA TYR A 7 -2.62 -5.98 3.84
C TYR A 7 -2.28 -4.98 4.92
N MET A 8 -2.23 -3.72 4.56
CA MET A 8 -2.00 -2.65 5.52
C MET A 8 -2.97 -1.52 5.24
N ARG A 9 -3.38 -0.82 6.29
CA ARG A 9 -4.16 0.38 6.12
C ARG A 9 -3.21 1.50 5.71
N ALA A 10 -3.79 2.60 5.21
CA ALA A 10 -2.97 3.66 4.61
C ALA A 10 -1.90 4.18 5.56
N LYS A 11 -2.25 4.36 6.83
CA LYS A 11 -1.31 4.90 7.79
C LYS A 11 -0.13 3.96 8.01
N GLU A 12 -0.42 2.68 8.11
CA GLU A 12 0.62 1.68 8.29
C GLU A 12 1.46 1.54 7.04
N LEU A 13 0.81 1.61 5.88
CA LEU A 13 1.51 1.53 4.63
C LEU A 13 2.47 2.70 4.47
N ALA A 14 2.05 3.90 4.87
CA ALA A 14 2.91 5.07 4.80
C ALA A 14 4.17 4.86 5.62
N LYS A 15 4.02 4.31 6.83
CA LYS A 15 5.17 4.03 7.67
C LYS A 15 6.06 2.97 7.06
N HIS A 16 5.46 1.94 6.52
CA HIS A 16 6.20 0.84 5.91
C HIS A 16 7.03 1.34 4.72
N LEU A 17 6.48 2.25 3.94
CA LEU A 17 7.17 2.75 2.77
C LEU A 17 8.06 3.96 3.08
N GLY A 18 7.93 4.52 4.25
CA GLY A 18 8.71 5.71 4.61
C GLY A 18 8.24 6.97 3.93
N ILE A 19 6.95 7.08 3.67
CA ILE A 19 6.40 8.25 2.98
C ILE A 19 5.25 8.83 3.80
N GLY A 20 4.76 9.98 3.41
CA GLY A 20 3.67 10.61 4.12
C GLY A 20 2.34 9.96 3.81
N LEU A 21 1.40 10.10 4.71
CA LEU A 21 0.07 9.55 4.49
C LEU A 21 -0.60 10.16 3.27
N SER A 22 -0.44 11.47 3.09
CA SER A 22 -1.04 12.12 1.95
C SER A 22 -0.45 11.61 0.64
N THR A 23 0.81 11.19 0.67
CA THR A 23 1.44 10.63 -0.52
C THR A 23 0.82 9.29 -0.89
N VAL A 24 0.46 8.48 0.14
CA VAL A 24 -0.22 7.22 -0.12
C VAL A 24 -1.52 7.49 -0.89
N TRP A 25 -2.32 8.46 -0.42
CA TRP A 25 -3.58 8.74 -1.07
C TRP A 25 -3.41 9.38 -2.44
N LEU A 26 -2.33 10.14 -2.62
CA LEU A 26 -2.01 10.69 -3.93
C LEU A 26 -1.74 9.55 -4.93
N TYR A 27 -0.96 8.57 -4.53
CA TYR A 27 -0.68 7.44 -5.41
C TYR A 27 -1.95 6.64 -5.71
N ALA A 28 -2.84 6.51 -4.72
CA ALA A 28 -4.11 5.84 -4.96
C ALA A 28 -4.94 6.63 -5.96
N LYS A 29 -4.94 7.95 -5.85
CA LYS A 29 -5.68 8.78 -6.76
C LYS A 29 -5.13 8.68 -8.17
N GLN A 30 -3.81 8.54 -8.29
CA GLN A 30 -3.18 8.41 -9.59
C GLN A 30 -3.31 7.02 -10.19
N GLY A 31 -3.89 6.10 -9.45
CA GLY A 31 -4.04 4.73 -9.95
C GLY A 31 -2.79 3.89 -9.84
N ARG A 32 -1.79 4.37 -9.13
CA ARG A 32 -0.55 3.63 -8.99
C ARG A 32 -0.68 2.51 -7.95
N ILE A 33 -1.52 2.70 -6.96
CA ILE A 33 -1.84 1.67 -6.00
C ILE A 33 -3.35 1.62 -5.89
N ILE A 34 -3.88 0.44 -5.55
CA ILE A 34 -5.31 0.24 -5.56
C ILE A 34 -5.83 -0.07 -4.19
N PRO A 35 -6.63 0.83 -3.62
CA PRO A 35 -7.21 0.57 -2.31
C PRO A 35 -8.27 -0.53 -2.42
N LYS A 36 -8.30 -1.40 -1.45
CA LYS A 36 -9.28 -2.48 -1.41
C LYS A 36 -10.10 -2.37 -0.16
N LYS A 37 -11.41 -2.42 -0.31
CA LYS A 37 -12.28 -2.29 0.84
C LYS A 37 -12.58 -3.65 1.43
N LEU A 38 -12.24 -3.83 2.68
CA LEU A 38 -12.60 -5.04 3.39
C LEU A 38 -14.00 -4.92 3.96
N SER A 39 -14.42 -3.68 4.29
CA SER A 39 -15.76 -3.46 4.79
C SER A 39 -16.05 -1.99 4.52
N GLU A 40 -17.22 -1.54 4.93
CA GLU A 40 -17.59 -0.17 4.67
C GLU A 40 -16.60 0.84 5.21
N LYS A 41 -15.98 0.53 6.34
CA LYS A 41 -15.10 1.49 6.97
C LYS A 41 -13.64 1.10 6.97
N VAL A 42 -13.30 0.00 6.36
CA VAL A 42 -11.92 -0.47 6.38
C VAL A 42 -11.38 -0.60 4.97
N THR A 43 -10.41 0.22 4.66
CA THR A 43 -9.73 0.19 3.37
C THR A 43 -8.29 -0.21 3.60
N VAL A 44 -7.79 -1.15 2.83
CA VAL A 44 -6.44 -1.64 2.96
C VAL A 44 -5.77 -1.68 1.61
N PHE A 45 -4.47 -1.89 1.61
CA PHE A 45 -3.70 -2.03 0.39
C PHE A 45 -2.95 -3.36 0.46
N ASP A 46 -2.86 -4.05 -0.67
CA ASP A 46 -2.06 -5.27 -0.76
C ASP A 46 -0.61 -4.85 -0.81
N VAL A 47 0.16 -5.19 0.21
CA VAL A 47 1.52 -4.68 0.36
C VAL A 47 2.42 -5.13 -0.79
N ALA A 48 2.31 -6.39 -1.19
CA ALA A 48 3.14 -6.89 -2.28
C ALA A 48 2.81 -6.19 -3.59
N GLU A 49 1.53 -5.93 -3.82
CA GLU A 49 1.11 -5.25 -5.03
C GLU A 49 1.62 -3.81 -5.04
N VAL A 50 1.54 -3.15 -3.90
CA VAL A 50 2.02 -1.78 -3.78
C VAL A 50 3.51 -1.71 -4.05
N GLU A 51 4.26 -2.62 -3.47
CA GLU A 51 5.70 -2.62 -3.66
C GLU A 51 6.07 -2.87 -5.11
N ALA A 52 5.37 -3.78 -5.75
CA ALA A 52 5.63 -4.04 -7.16
C ALA A 52 5.32 -2.82 -8.02
N ASN A 53 4.23 -2.14 -7.71
CA ASN A 53 3.81 -1.01 -8.52
C ASN A 53 4.65 0.24 -8.30
N LEU A 54 5.08 0.47 -7.07
CA LEU A 54 5.82 1.69 -6.77
C LEU A 54 7.31 1.52 -6.87
N LEU A 55 7.82 0.35 -6.48
CA LEU A 55 9.25 0.14 -6.45
C LEU A 55 9.78 -0.57 -7.68
N GLY A 56 8.88 -1.06 -8.50
CA GLY A 56 9.27 -1.76 -9.70
C GLY A 56 10.00 -3.04 -9.42
N VAL A 57 9.76 -3.64 -8.27
CA VAL A 57 10.43 -4.81 -7.92
C VAL A 57 9.78 -5.96 -8.51
N ASN A 58 10.23 -6.43 -9.51
CA ASN A 58 9.66 -7.56 -9.96
C ASN A 58 10.68 -8.45 -10.19
N ASN A 59 11.17 -8.70 -9.76
CA ASN A 59 11.95 -9.49 -9.88
C ASN A 59 12.17 -10.22 -10.60
N GLY A 60 11.93 -9.98 -11.00
CA GLY A 60 12.22 -10.80 -11.97
C GLY A 60 13.23 -11.25 -11.91
#